data_c917a6d53e1109e32814b685644ecd90
#
_entry.id   c917a6d53e1109e32814b685644ecd90
#
_cell.length_a   1.000
_cell.length_b   1.000
_cell.length_c   1.000
_cell.angle_alpha   90.00
_cell.angle_beta   90.00
_cell.angle_gamma   90.00
#
_symmetry.space_group_name_H-M   'P 1'
#
loop_
_entity.id
_entity.type
_entity.pdbx_description
1 polymer ?
#
loop_
_entity_poly.entity_id
_entity_poly.type
_entity_poly.pdbx_seq_one_letter_code
_entity_poly.pdbx_strand_id
1 'polypeptide(L)'
;MINNAVRLTQYSHGAGCGCKIAPDVLGEILAGSQIDPDQYPDLLVGNHSRDDAAAVDLGDGRAILTTTDFFMPIVDDPFDFGRVAATNAISDIYAMGGRPLAAIAILGWPIDKLAPGIAARVVAGGRSVCSNLGFPLAGGHSIDCPEPIFGLAVTGEVKIKHLKRNSTGCAGDQLYLTKPLGIGVLTTAEKQG
;
A
#
# COMPACT_ATOMS: atom_id res chain seq x y z
N MET A 1 32.33 19.33 9.04
CA MET A 1 31.84 17.95 8.89
C MET A 1 30.60 18.04 8.00
N ILE A 2 30.73 17.64 6.74
CA ILE A 2 29.58 17.58 5.81
C ILE A 2 28.69 16.47 6.35
N ASN A 3 27.55 16.84 6.88
CA ASN A 3 26.51 15.91 7.30
C ASN A 3 25.96 15.28 6.01
N ASN A 4 26.57 14.18 5.55
CA ASN A 4 26.05 13.41 4.42
C ASN A 4 24.75 12.72 4.88
N ALA A 5 23.64 13.47 4.84
CA ALA A 5 22.34 12.91 5.07
C ALA A 5 22.14 11.76 4.05
N VAL A 6 21.82 10.58 4.54
CA VAL A 6 21.55 9.42 3.69
C VAL A 6 20.36 9.75 2.79
N ARG A 7 20.55 9.60 1.49
CA ARG A 7 19.49 9.74 0.47
C ARG A 7 18.95 8.36 0.13
N LEU A 8 17.79 7.99 0.68
CA LEU A 8 17.23 6.64 0.50
C LEU A 8 16.97 6.29 -0.97
N THR A 9 16.62 7.28 -1.80
CA THR A 9 16.36 7.07 -3.22
C THR A 9 17.56 6.52 -4.00
N GLN A 10 18.79 6.71 -3.50
CA GLN A 10 20.01 6.18 -4.12
C GLN A 10 20.20 4.68 -3.93
N TYR A 11 19.45 4.05 -3.02
CA TYR A 11 19.57 2.62 -2.68
C TYR A 11 18.49 1.76 -3.35
N SER A 12 17.72 2.31 -4.29
CA SER A 12 16.69 1.58 -5.02
C SER A 12 16.68 1.95 -6.51
N HIS A 13 16.42 0.95 -7.37
CA HIS A 13 16.30 1.18 -8.82
C HIS A 13 14.95 1.76 -9.22
N GLY A 14 13.91 1.49 -8.46
CA GLY A 14 12.54 1.94 -8.71
C GLY A 14 12.10 3.10 -7.82
N ALA A 15 10.94 3.65 -8.07
CA ALA A 15 10.34 4.73 -7.30
C ALA A 15 8.83 4.50 -7.10
N GLY A 16 8.41 4.29 -5.86
CA GLY A 16 7.00 4.17 -5.48
C GLY A 16 6.23 3.16 -6.32
N CYS A 17 5.01 3.49 -6.69
CA CYS A 17 4.14 2.65 -7.52
C CYS A 17 4.69 2.38 -8.93
N GLY A 18 5.70 3.11 -9.40
CA GLY A 18 6.38 2.85 -10.66
C GLY A 18 7.17 1.52 -10.69
N CYS A 19 7.36 0.87 -9.53
CA CYS A 19 7.99 -0.45 -9.42
C CYS A 19 7.00 -1.62 -9.59
N LYS A 20 5.71 -1.36 -9.72
CA LYS A 20 4.70 -2.42 -9.86
C LYS A 20 4.92 -3.18 -11.17
N ILE A 21 4.70 -4.50 -11.13
CA ILE A 21 4.73 -5.36 -12.31
C ILE A 21 3.66 -4.87 -13.30
N ALA A 22 4.01 -4.82 -14.59
CA ALA A 22 3.06 -4.42 -15.63
C ALA A 22 1.79 -5.31 -15.60
N PRO A 23 0.59 -4.72 -15.79
CA PRO A 23 -0.67 -5.44 -15.61
C PRO A 23 -0.85 -6.67 -16.51
N ASP A 24 -0.29 -6.68 -17.71
CA ASP A 24 -0.28 -7.80 -18.64
C ASP A 24 0.58 -8.96 -18.10
N VAL A 25 1.80 -8.67 -17.66
CA VAL A 25 2.70 -9.64 -17.03
C VAL A 25 2.10 -10.20 -15.74
N LEU A 26 1.51 -9.34 -14.91
CA LEU A 26 0.80 -9.78 -13.70
C LEU A 26 -0.39 -10.68 -14.07
N GLY A 27 -1.10 -10.37 -15.15
CA GLY A 27 -2.18 -11.21 -15.68
C GLY A 27 -1.70 -12.61 -16.05
N GLU A 28 -0.54 -12.74 -16.69
CA GLU A 28 0.07 -14.05 -17.01
C GLU A 28 0.45 -14.83 -15.74
N ILE A 29 1.03 -14.16 -14.75
CA ILE A 29 1.39 -14.78 -13.46
C ILE A 29 0.16 -15.33 -12.75
N LEU A 30 -0.95 -14.61 -12.78
CA LEU A 30 -2.19 -14.97 -12.08
C LEU A 30 -3.13 -15.86 -12.89
N ALA A 31 -2.84 -16.16 -14.16
CA ALA A 31 -3.75 -16.93 -15.05
C ALA A 31 -4.14 -18.31 -14.50
N GLY A 32 -3.25 -18.95 -13.70
CA GLY A 32 -3.51 -20.22 -13.04
C GLY A 32 -4.08 -20.14 -11.62
N SER A 33 -4.32 -18.93 -11.09
CA SER A 33 -4.68 -18.68 -9.70
C SER A 33 -6.07 -18.03 -9.56
N GLN A 34 -6.99 -18.36 -10.47
CA GLN A 34 -8.36 -17.85 -10.42
C GLN A 34 -9.09 -18.46 -9.21
N ILE A 35 -9.71 -17.60 -8.42
CA ILE A 35 -10.55 -18.01 -7.29
C ILE A 35 -11.93 -18.39 -7.86
N ASP A 36 -12.40 -19.61 -7.56
CA ASP A 36 -13.77 -20.02 -7.84
C ASP A 36 -14.71 -19.37 -6.82
N PRO A 37 -15.61 -18.46 -7.22
CA PRO A 37 -16.53 -17.79 -6.31
C PRO A 37 -17.43 -18.76 -5.52
N ASP A 38 -17.76 -19.91 -6.10
CA ASP A 38 -18.64 -20.90 -5.46
C ASP A 38 -17.96 -21.62 -4.28
N GLN A 39 -16.63 -21.62 -4.24
CA GLN A 39 -15.87 -22.19 -3.12
C GLN A 39 -15.80 -21.25 -1.90
N TYR A 40 -16.02 -19.96 -2.10
CA TYR A 40 -15.87 -18.93 -1.07
C TYR A 40 -17.05 -17.97 -1.08
N PRO A 41 -18.25 -18.40 -0.67
CA PRO A 41 -19.48 -17.61 -0.75
C PRO A 41 -19.42 -16.28 0.03
N ASP A 42 -18.60 -16.23 1.08
CA ASP A 42 -18.41 -15.02 1.89
C ASP A 42 -17.39 -14.02 1.27
N LEU A 43 -16.70 -14.42 0.19
CA LEU A 43 -15.77 -13.52 -0.50
C LEU A 43 -16.53 -12.57 -1.42
N LEU A 44 -16.80 -11.36 -0.93
CA LEU A 44 -17.56 -10.34 -1.66
C LEU A 44 -16.75 -9.67 -2.76
N VAL A 45 -15.43 -9.49 -2.54
CA VAL A 45 -14.49 -8.86 -3.48
C VAL A 45 -13.18 -9.63 -3.42
N GLY A 46 -12.75 -10.15 -4.55
CA GLY A 46 -11.49 -10.85 -4.76
C GLY A 46 -10.64 -10.19 -5.85
N ASN A 47 -9.62 -10.90 -6.33
CA ASN A 47 -8.66 -10.39 -7.31
C ASN A 47 -9.23 -10.22 -8.74
N HIS A 48 -10.39 -10.81 -9.03
CA HIS A 48 -10.99 -10.79 -10.37
C HIS A 48 -11.50 -9.41 -10.81
N SER A 49 -11.97 -8.60 -9.87
CA SER A 49 -12.52 -7.25 -10.13
C SER A 49 -11.49 -6.13 -10.05
N ARG A 50 -10.25 -6.45 -9.62
CA ARG A 50 -9.14 -5.48 -9.49
C ARG A 50 -9.51 -4.28 -8.63
N ASP A 51 -10.26 -4.53 -7.56
CA ASP A 51 -10.55 -3.55 -6.53
C ASP A 51 -9.32 -3.35 -5.62
N ASP A 52 -9.33 -2.28 -4.82
CA ASP A 52 -8.19 -1.87 -4.01
C ASP A 52 -7.94 -2.79 -2.81
N ALA A 53 -8.97 -3.51 -2.32
CA ALA A 53 -8.84 -4.46 -1.24
C ALA A 53 -9.75 -5.68 -1.44
N ALA A 54 -9.36 -6.82 -0.87
CA ALA A 54 -10.26 -7.95 -0.72
C ALA A 54 -11.30 -7.66 0.36
N ALA A 55 -12.54 -8.17 0.18
CA ALA A 55 -13.63 -8.00 1.13
C ALA A 55 -14.31 -9.35 1.44
N VAL A 56 -14.40 -9.69 2.72
CA VAL A 56 -15.03 -10.93 3.20
C VAL A 56 -16.18 -10.58 4.14
N ASP A 57 -17.37 -11.13 3.87
CA ASP A 57 -18.57 -10.97 4.70
C ASP A 57 -18.37 -11.63 6.09
N LEU A 58 -18.74 -10.90 7.13
CA LEU A 58 -18.72 -11.42 8.51
C LEU A 58 -20.07 -12.02 8.95
N GLY A 59 -21.08 -12.02 8.08
CA GLY A 59 -22.42 -12.55 8.35
C GLY A 59 -23.29 -11.65 9.23
N ASP A 60 -22.83 -10.45 9.60
CA ASP A 60 -23.55 -9.50 10.46
C ASP A 60 -23.83 -8.15 9.76
N GLY A 61 -23.72 -8.11 8.43
CA GLY A 61 -23.89 -6.91 7.62
C GLY A 61 -22.62 -6.04 7.52
N ARG A 62 -21.49 -6.54 8.04
CA ARG A 62 -20.16 -5.95 7.87
C ARG A 62 -19.26 -6.88 7.04
N ALA A 63 -18.28 -6.30 6.38
CA ALA A 63 -17.20 -7.04 5.77
C ALA A 63 -15.86 -6.61 6.36
N ILE A 64 -14.93 -7.56 6.48
CA ILE A 64 -13.53 -7.28 6.71
C ILE A 64 -12.88 -6.89 5.38
N LEU A 65 -12.05 -5.87 5.40
CA LEU A 65 -11.21 -5.45 4.28
C LEU A 65 -9.77 -5.81 4.59
N THR A 66 -9.04 -6.31 3.60
CA THR A 66 -7.60 -6.54 3.72
C THR A 66 -6.89 -6.16 2.44
N THR A 67 -5.81 -5.41 2.59
CA THR A 67 -4.94 -4.97 1.50
C THR A 67 -3.48 -5.01 1.93
N THR A 68 -2.58 -4.98 0.97
CA THR A 68 -1.15 -4.75 1.21
C THR A 68 -0.57 -3.92 0.09
N ASP A 69 0.16 -2.86 0.45
CA ASP A 69 0.95 -2.09 -0.49
C ASP A 69 2.31 -1.73 0.11
N PHE A 70 3.36 -1.91 -0.67
CA PHE A 70 4.73 -1.64 -0.29
C PHE A 70 5.54 -1.27 -1.53
N PHE A 71 6.56 -0.45 -1.36
CA PHE A 71 7.40 0.00 -2.46
C PHE A 71 8.78 0.48 -1.98
N MET A 72 9.62 0.80 -2.94
CA MET A 72 10.94 1.36 -2.73
C MET A 72 10.87 2.87 -2.50
N PRO A 73 11.88 3.49 -1.86
CA PRO A 73 11.88 4.92 -1.56
C PRO A 73 11.65 5.81 -2.76
N ILE A 74 10.72 6.77 -2.58
CA ILE A 74 10.42 7.85 -3.53
C ILE A 74 10.87 9.22 -3.00
N VAL A 75 11.23 9.29 -1.72
CA VAL A 75 11.79 10.46 -1.05
C VAL A 75 13.02 10.06 -0.25
N ASP A 76 13.93 11.01 -0.02
CA ASP A 76 15.20 10.73 0.65
C ASP A 76 15.10 10.65 2.16
N ASP A 77 14.19 11.44 2.78
CA ASP A 77 14.00 11.41 4.22
C ASP A 77 13.33 10.10 4.67
N PRO A 78 13.96 9.34 5.59
CA PRO A 78 13.41 8.04 6.02
C PRO A 78 12.05 8.17 6.72
N PHE A 79 11.83 9.21 7.51
CA PHE A 79 10.57 9.39 8.22
C PHE A 79 9.43 9.70 7.25
N ASP A 80 9.69 10.57 6.27
CA ASP A 80 8.71 10.92 5.24
C ASP A 80 8.45 9.74 4.30
N PHE A 81 9.46 8.93 3.95
CA PHE A 81 9.24 7.69 3.21
C PHE A 81 8.27 6.76 3.95
N GLY A 82 8.47 6.57 5.25
CA GLY A 82 7.57 5.77 6.08
C GLY A 82 6.13 6.32 6.10
N ARG A 83 5.98 7.64 6.18
CA ARG A 83 4.66 8.31 6.12
C ARG A 83 3.96 8.10 4.78
N VAL A 84 4.67 8.30 3.68
CA VAL A 84 4.12 8.15 2.33
C VAL A 84 3.67 6.71 2.10
N ALA A 85 4.52 5.73 2.44
CA ALA A 85 4.21 4.32 2.26
C ALA A 85 2.99 3.88 3.09
N ALA A 86 2.91 4.30 4.35
CA ALA A 86 1.76 4.01 5.20
C ALA A 86 0.47 4.65 4.67
N THR A 87 0.52 5.92 4.27
CA THR A 87 -0.64 6.63 3.72
C THR A 87 -1.16 5.94 2.45
N ASN A 88 -0.25 5.50 1.57
CA ASN A 88 -0.60 4.80 0.34
C ASN A 88 -1.35 3.48 0.64
N ALA A 89 -0.80 2.62 1.51
CA ALA A 89 -1.44 1.35 1.86
C ALA A 89 -2.80 1.53 2.57
N ILE A 90 -2.94 2.55 3.40
CA ILE A 90 -4.19 2.85 4.11
C ILE A 90 -5.27 3.37 3.17
N SER A 91 -4.89 4.06 2.09
CA SER A 91 -5.84 4.66 1.13
C SER A 91 -6.77 3.64 0.49
N ASP A 92 -6.32 2.39 0.31
CA ASP A 92 -7.11 1.32 -0.25
C ASP A 92 -8.34 0.99 0.62
N ILE A 93 -8.18 1.01 1.94
CA ILE A 93 -9.30 0.80 2.87
C ILE A 93 -10.34 1.90 2.71
N TYR A 94 -9.90 3.16 2.59
CA TYR A 94 -10.81 4.29 2.38
C TYR A 94 -11.46 4.26 0.99
N ALA A 95 -10.72 3.85 -0.06
CA ALA A 95 -11.26 3.70 -1.41
C ALA A 95 -12.42 2.69 -1.45
N MET A 96 -12.34 1.63 -0.65
CA MET A 96 -13.39 0.63 -0.49
C MET A 96 -14.56 1.08 0.44
N GLY A 97 -14.54 2.34 0.93
CA GLY A 97 -15.57 2.89 1.82
C GLY A 97 -15.45 2.45 3.27
N GLY A 98 -14.32 1.83 3.63
CA GLY A 98 -14.05 1.28 4.95
C GLY A 98 -13.32 2.23 5.90
N ARG A 99 -13.07 1.74 7.11
CA ARG A 99 -12.18 2.35 8.09
C ARG A 99 -11.09 1.35 8.50
N PRO A 100 -9.84 1.77 8.66
CA PRO A 100 -8.77 0.89 9.11
C PRO A 100 -8.99 0.50 10.59
N LEU A 101 -8.58 -0.73 10.94
CA LEU A 101 -8.63 -1.28 12.30
C LEU A 101 -7.25 -1.51 12.87
N ALA A 102 -6.35 -2.06 12.07
CA ALA A 102 -4.96 -2.34 12.43
C ALA A 102 -4.10 -2.45 11.17
N ALA A 103 -2.79 -2.25 11.34
CA ALA A 103 -1.80 -2.53 10.31
C ALA A 103 -0.63 -3.32 10.87
N ILE A 104 0.05 -4.05 9.98
CA ILE A 104 1.35 -4.67 10.22
C ILE A 104 2.35 -4.21 9.17
N ALA A 105 3.60 -3.96 9.58
CA ALA A 105 4.64 -3.46 8.70
C ALA A 105 5.25 -4.58 7.85
N ILE A 106 5.57 -4.25 6.60
CA ILE A 106 6.42 -5.03 5.71
C ILE A 106 7.71 -4.22 5.53
N LEU A 107 8.84 -4.78 5.97
CA LEU A 107 10.14 -4.13 5.92
C LEU A 107 11.16 -5.03 5.23
N GLY A 108 11.63 -4.65 4.06
CA GLY A 108 12.85 -5.17 3.46
C GLY A 108 13.98 -4.16 3.67
N TRP A 109 15.16 -4.61 4.15
CA TRP A 109 16.20 -3.67 4.51
C TRP A 109 17.60 -4.22 4.20
N PRO A 110 18.46 -3.46 3.46
CA PRO A 110 19.83 -3.87 3.18
C PRO A 110 20.73 -3.55 4.39
N ILE A 111 20.84 -4.48 5.34
CA ILE A 111 21.53 -4.29 6.62
C ILE A 111 23.04 -4.06 6.49
N ASP A 112 23.62 -4.49 5.36
CA ASP A 112 25.03 -4.26 5.01
C ASP A 112 25.31 -2.84 4.48
N LYS A 113 24.29 -2.13 4.01
CA LYS A 113 24.40 -0.80 3.35
C LYS A 113 23.81 0.33 4.18
N LEU A 114 22.74 0.05 4.92
CA LEU A 114 21.95 1.06 5.63
C LEU A 114 21.81 0.71 7.11
N ALA A 115 22.24 1.64 7.97
CA ALA A 115 22.21 1.44 9.42
C ALA A 115 20.76 1.19 9.93
N PRO A 116 20.58 0.34 10.96
CA PRO A 116 19.27 0.04 11.55
C PRO A 116 18.51 1.26 12.06
N GLY A 117 19.23 2.31 12.51
CA GLY A 117 18.61 3.57 12.94
C GLY A 117 17.83 4.29 11.83
N ILE A 118 18.22 4.10 10.56
CA ILE A 118 17.49 4.66 9.40
C ILE A 118 16.17 3.89 9.20
N ALA A 119 16.21 2.55 9.28
CA ALA A 119 15.00 1.72 9.24
C ALA A 119 14.03 2.07 10.38
N ALA A 120 14.56 2.32 11.59
CA ALA A 120 13.74 2.75 12.73
C ALA A 120 13.00 4.06 12.46
N ARG A 121 13.62 5.02 11.75
CA ARG A 121 12.96 6.26 11.32
C ARG A 121 11.84 6.01 10.31
N VAL A 122 12.03 5.09 9.36
CA VAL A 122 10.99 4.68 8.39
C VAL A 122 9.78 4.12 9.12
N VAL A 123 10.00 3.16 10.03
CA VAL A 123 8.92 2.56 10.83
C VAL A 123 8.22 3.60 11.71
N ALA A 124 8.98 4.54 12.29
CA ALA A 124 8.41 5.63 13.09
C ALA A 124 7.50 6.54 12.24
N GLY A 125 7.89 6.83 10.98
CA GLY A 125 7.06 7.56 10.03
C GLY A 125 5.73 6.84 9.75
N GLY A 126 5.78 5.56 9.44
CA GLY A 126 4.58 4.74 9.23
C GLY A 126 3.69 4.69 10.49
N ARG A 127 4.28 4.48 11.65
CA ARG A 127 3.56 4.48 12.95
C ARG A 127 2.86 5.81 13.22
N SER A 128 3.50 6.93 12.89
CA SER A 128 2.92 8.25 13.10
C SER A 128 1.61 8.45 12.33
N VAL A 129 1.53 7.96 11.10
CA VAL A 129 0.30 8.01 10.28
C VAL A 129 -0.80 7.17 10.91
N CYS A 130 -0.51 5.90 11.26
CA CYS A 130 -1.49 5.02 11.90
C CYS A 130 -2.03 5.63 13.20
N SER A 131 -1.14 6.17 14.06
CA SER A 131 -1.51 6.79 15.32
C SER A 131 -2.40 8.03 15.12
N ASN A 132 -2.07 8.88 14.14
CA ASN A 132 -2.86 10.07 13.82
C ASN A 132 -4.27 9.72 13.30
N LEU A 133 -4.42 8.55 12.67
CA LEU A 133 -5.69 8.02 12.17
C LEU A 133 -6.43 7.16 13.21
N GLY A 134 -5.86 6.99 14.42
CA GLY A 134 -6.52 6.36 15.55
C GLY A 134 -6.52 4.83 15.54
N PHE A 135 -5.58 4.18 14.85
CA PHE A 135 -5.42 2.73 14.88
C PHE A 135 -3.95 2.31 15.01
N PRO A 136 -3.65 1.10 15.52
CA PRO A 136 -2.28 0.67 15.79
C PRO A 136 -1.54 0.17 14.54
N LEU A 137 -0.25 0.49 14.44
CA LEU A 137 0.73 -0.33 13.75
C LEU A 137 1.19 -1.41 14.75
N ALA A 138 0.61 -2.61 14.67
CA ALA A 138 0.59 -3.60 15.74
C ALA A 138 1.75 -4.61 15.67
N GLY A 139 2.49 -4.63 14.57
CA GLY A 139 3.58 -5.59 14.36
C GLY A 139 4.10 -5.54 12.94
N GLY A 140 4.66 -6.65 12.46
CA GLY A 140 5.11 -6.76 11.08
C GLY A 140 6.10 -7.89 10.86
N HIS A 141 6.65 -7.93 9.65
CA HIS A 141 7.69 -8.85 9.26
C HIS A 141 8.83 -8.09 8.58
N SER A 142 10.07 -8.55 8.78
CA SER A 142 11.26 -7.95 8.16
C SER A 142 12.16 -8.99 7.57
N ILE A 143 12.78 -8.65 6.44
CA ILE A 143 13.78 -9.47 5.76
C ILE A 143 14.99 -8.62 5.40
N ASP A 144 16.17 -9.24 5.36
CA ASP A 144 17.35 -8.68 4.70
C ASP A 144 17.17 -8.79 3.19
N CYS A 145 17.32 -7.69 2.48
CA CYS A 145 17.18 -7.65 1.03
C CYS A 145 18.05 -6.56 0.40
N PRO A 146 18.36 -6.65 -0.90
CA PRO A 146 19.34 -5.75 -1.56
C PRO A 146 18.98 -4.28 -1.57
N GLU A 147 17.68 -3.95 -1.45
CA GLU A 147 17.13 -2.59 -1.55
C GLU A 147 16.11 -2.34 -0.45
N PRO A 148 15.99 -1.09 0.06
CA PRO A 148 15.00 -0.79 1.06
C PRO A 148 13.58 -0.86 0.50
N ILE A 149 12.70 -1.55 1.20
CA ILE A 149 11.27 -1.69 0.91
C ILE A 149 10.51 -1.43 2.18
N PHE A 150 9.46 -0.65 2.11
CA PHE A 150 8.54 -0.46 3.23
C PHE A 150 7.10 -0.31 2.75
N GLY A 151 6.20 -0.82 3.55
CA GLY A 151 4.77 -0.68 3.38
C GLY A 151 4.00 -1.34 4.50
N LEU A 152 2.70 -1.45 4.32
CA LEU A 152 1.81 -2.03 5.32
C LEU A 152 0.90 -3.08 4.68
N ALA A 153 0.57 -4.12 5.46
CA ALA A 153 -0.67 -4.83 5.28
C ALA A 153 -1.69 -4.24 6.25
N VAL A 154 -2.85 -3.83 5.72
CA VAL A 154 -3.86 -3.11 6.48
C VAL A 154 -5.14 -3.92 6.51
N THR A 155 -5.68 -4.08 7.73
CA THR A 155 -7.00 -4.65 7.96
C THR A 155 -7.97 -3.53 8.32
N GLY A 156 -9.12 -3.53 7.65
CA GLY A 156 -10.21 -2.59 7.91
C GLY A 156 -11.56 -3.27 7.97
N GLU A 157 -12.61 -2.51 8.21
CA GLU A 157 -13.98 -2.98 8.12
C GLU A 157 -14.85 -1.98 7.36
N VAL A 158 -15.93 -2.49 6.78
CA VAL A 158 -16.95 -1.68 6.11
C VAL A 158 -18.34 -2.27 6.35
N LYS A 159 -19.37 -1.43 6.46
CA LYS A 159 -20.75 -1.94 6.35
C LYS A 159 -20.99 -2.33 4.89
N ILE A 160 -21.49 -3.51 4.61
CA ILE A 160 -21.64 -4.05 3.23
C ILE A 160 -22.40 -3.08 2.34
N LYS A 161 -23.43 -2.40 2.86
CA LYS A 161 -24.19 -1.38 2.11
C LYS A 161 -23.38 -0.13 1.71
N HIS A 162 -22.20 0.06 2.29
CA HIS A 162 -21.28 1.18 2.00
C HIS A 162 -20.03 0.72 1.24
N LEU A 163 -19.91 -0.59 0.98
CA LEU A 163 -18.79 -1.14 0.22
C LEU A 163 -18.72 -0.52 -1.18
N LYS A 164 -17.57 0.06 -1.53
CA LYS A 164 -17.30 0.63 -2.84
C LYS A 164 -16.53 -0.38 -3.69
N ARG A 165 -16.91 -0.49 -4.95
CA ARG A 165 -16.28 -1.39 -5.93
C ARG A 165 -16.01 -0.62 -7.21
N ASN A 166 -14.92 -0.95 -7.91
CA ASN A 166 -14.59 -0.36 -9.21
C ASN A 166 -15.63 -0.66 -10.28
N SER A 167 -16.37 -1.76 -10.12
CA SER A 167 -17.39 -2.24 -11.08
C SER A 167 -18.76 -1.55 -10.97
N THR A 168 -18.95 -0.60 -10.03
CA THR A 168 -20.28 0.00 -9.77
C THR A 168 -20.57 1.28 -10.55
N GLY A 169 -19.60 1.79 -11.34
CA GLY A 169 -19.80 2.97 -12.18
C GLY A 169 -20.85 2.74 -13.25
N CYS A 170 -21.72 3.72 -13.48
CA CYS A 170 -22.81 3.66 -14.42
C CYS A 170 -22.73 4.80 -15.45
N ALA A 171 -23.34 4.59 -16.62
CA ALA A 171 -23.47 5.65 -17.61
C ALA A 171 -24.30 6.82 -17.04
N GLY A 172 -23.75 8.01 -17.11
CA GLY A 172 -24.34 9.22 -16.52
C GLY A 172 -23.71 9.66 -15.18
N ASP A 173 -22.84 8.84 -14.58
CA ASP A 173 -22.08 9.24 -13.41
C ASP A 173 -21.12 10.39 -13.73
N GLN A 174 -20.96 11.30 -12.77
CA GLN A 174 -19.98 12.39 -12.89
C GLN A 174 -18.64 11.97 -12.28
N LEU A 175 -17.57 12.18 -13.04
CA LEU A 175 -16.21 11.87 -12.61
C LEU A 175 -15.58 13.11 -11.96
N TYR A 176 -15.04 12.94 -10.75
CA TYR A 176 -14.34 13.99 -10.02
C TYR A 176 -12.91 13.59 -9.75
N LEU A 177 -11.97 14.46 -10.12
CA LEU A 177 -10.57 14.31 -9.80
C LEU A 177 -10.23 15.19 -8.60
N THR A 178 -9.92 14.57 -7.46
CA THR A 178 -9.66 15.29 -6.20
C THR A 178 -8.22 15.79 -6.06
N LYS A 179 -7.30 15.28 -6.87
CA LYS A 179 -5.87 15.66 -6.93
C LYS A 179 -5.38 15.64 -8.38
N PRO A 180 -4.39 16.47 -8.75
CA PRO A 180 -3.76 16.39 -10.07
C PRO A 180 -3.18 14.99 -10.35
N LEU A 181 -3.21 14.58 -11.61
CA LEU A 181 -2.51 13.39 -12.11
C LEU A 181 -1.03 13.70 -12.32
N GLY A 182 -0.20 12.62 -12.42
CA GLY A 182 1.20 12.73 -12.84
C GLY A 182 2.21 12.67 -11.71
N ILE A 183 1.82 12.44 -10.46
CA ILE A 183 2.77 12.42 -9.34
C ILE A 183 3.88 11.36 -9.52
N GLY A 184 3.54 10.18 -10.04
CA GLY A 184 4.52 9.12 -10.31
C GLY A 184 5.53 9.50 -11.39
N VAL A 185 5.11 10.28 -12.40
CA VAL A 185 6.01 10.80 -13.45
C VAL A 185 6.95 11.85 -12.87
N LEU A 186 6.41 12.78 -12.07
CA LEU A 186 7.18 13.86 -11.46
C LEU A 186 8.23 13.33 -10.47
N THR A 187 7.84 12.43 -9.58
CA THR A 187 8.76 11.86 -8.59
C THR A 187 9.84 10.97 -9.22
N THR A 188 9.51 10.29 -10.31
CA THR A 188 10.51 9.53 -11.07
C THR A 188 11.50 10.47 -11.77
N ALA A 189 11.02 11.54 -12.39
CA ALA A 189 11.88 12.52 -13.01
C ALA A 189 12.80 13.21 -12.00
N GLU A 190 12.26 13.64 -10.85
CA GLU A 190 13.05 14.23 -9.76
C GLU A 190 14.16 13.28 -9.26
N LYS A 191 13.87 11.98 -9.15
CA LYS A 191 14.86 10.98 -8.76
C LYS A 191 15.99 10.82 -9.77
N GLN A 192 15.69 10.96 -11.05
CA GLN A 192 16.67 10.79 -12.14
C GLN A 192 17.53 12.05 -12.38
N GLY A 193 17.18 13.19 -11.80
CA GLY A 193 17.88 14.48 -11.93
C GLY A 193 17.36 15.24 -13.12
#